data_1b57fb907e6bcefbedee1da59bb6dfc8
#
_entry.id   1b57fb907e6bcefbedee1da59bb6dfc8
#
_cell.length_a   1.000
_cell.length_b   1.000
_cell.length_c   1.000
_cell.angle_alpha   90.00
_cell.angle_beta   90.00
_cell.angle_gamma   90.00
#
_symmetry.space_group_name_H-M   'P 1'
#
loop_
_entity.id
_entity.type
_entity.pdbx_description
1 polymer ?
#
loop_
_entity_poly.entity_id
_entity_poly.type
_entity_poly.pdbx_seq_one_letter_code
_entity_poly.pdbx_strand_id
1 'polypeptide(L)'
;MKARSLQDLASLRDALRQRQQAAAEALARELAARAAAERARALFSHSVGAVTPLPPLNLAQPELPRPAPEPRQRQLDEAAALREAWSDEVDVESLLLTDDGLSFRRPDVGPSVVTKLRRGHWSIQDQIDLHGLRREEARDALSAFLRDCRRRGLRCLRVVHGKGHGSPGRQPVLKGKTQRWLAQSAEVIAFAQASGPDGGAGALIVLLTGS
;
A
#
# COMPACT_ATOMS: atom_id res chain seq x y z
N MET A 1 -27.04 -52.46 23.94
CA MET A 1 -26.31 -53.68 23.50
C MET A 1 -26.55 -54.74 24.53
N LYS A 2 -27.05 -55.92 24.12
CA LYS A 2 -27.25 -57.05 25.06
C LYS A 2 -25.95 -57.90 25.00
N ALA A 3 -25.29 -58.04 26.16
CA ALA A 3 -24.10 -58.90 26.28
C ALA A 3 -24.52 -60.35 26.06
N ARG A 4 -23.84 -61.05 25.14
CA ARG A 4 -24.14 -62.42 24.76
C ARG A 4 -23.12 -63.46 25.32
N SER A 5 -22.02 -62.98 25.90
CA SER A 5 -20.99 -63.84 26.52
C SER A 5 -20.39 -63.19 27.78
N LEU A 6 -19.74 -64.04 28.63
CA LEU A 6 -18.99 -63.61 29.81
C LEU A 6 -17.80 -62.67 29.45
N GLN A 7 -17.26 -62.87 28.24
CA GLN A 7 -16.17 -62.06 27.71
C GLN A 7 -16.65 -60.60 27.36
N ASP A 8 -17.89 -60.47 26.85
CA ASP A 8 -18.50 -59.17 26.55
C ASP A 8 -18.73 -58.37 27.80
N LEU A 9 -19.10 -59.03 28.92
CA LEU A 9 -19.25 -58.39 30.22
C LEU A 9 -17.93 -57.93 30.83
N ALA A 10 -16.87 -58.67 30.62
CA ALA A 10 -15.52 -58.27 31.05
C ALA A 10 -15.05 -57.02 30.31
N SER A 11 -15.22 -56.98 28.99
CA SER A 11 -14.84 -55.85 28.17
C SER A 11 -15.65 -54.56 28.47
N LEU A 12 -16.94 -54.76 28.77
CA LEU A 12 -17.82 -53.66 29.18
C LEU A 12 -17.43 -53.07 30.55
N ARG A 13 -17.06 -53.93 31.52
CA ARG A 13 -16.55 -53.56 32.80
C ARG A 13 -15.24 -52.74 32.69
N ASP A 14 -14.33 -53.20 31.85
CA ASP A 14 -13.05 -52.53 31.63
C ASP A 14 -13.20 -51.20 30.92
N ALA A 15 -14.12 -51.10 29.97
CA ALA A 15 -14.48 -49.83 29.32
C ALA A 15 -15.12 -48.84 30.30
N LEU A 16 -15.98 -49.31 31.22
CA LEU A 16 -16.54 -48.46 32.28
C LEU A 16 -15.47 -47.99 33.26
N ARG A 17 -14.56 -48.82 33.68
CA ARG A 17 -13.41 -48.45 34.52
C ARG A 17 -12.53 -47.39 33.84
N GLN A 18 -12.21 -47.57 32.58
CA GLN A 18 -11.43 -46.60 31.82
C GLN A 18 -12.13 -45.23 31.72
N ARG A 19 -13.47 -45.24 31.48
CA ARG A 19 -14.25 -44.00 31.46
C ARG A 19 -14.27 -43.31 32.84
N GLN A 20 -14.41 -44.09 33.91
CA GLN A 20 -14.39 -43.52 35.28
C GLN A 20 -13.01 -42.97 35.62
N GLN A 21 -11.93 -43.63 35.23
CA GLN A 21 -10.58 -43.13 35.43
C GLN A 21 -10.33 -41.86 34.64
N ALA A 22 -10.71 -41.84 33.36
CA ALA A 22 -10.56 -40.66 32.52
C ALA A 22 -11.38 -39.45 33.05
N ALA A 23 -12.59 -39.69 33.54
CA ALA A 23 -13.42 -38.66 34.18
C ALA A 23 -12.79 -38.12 35.50
N ALA A 24 -12.24 -39.02 36.31
CA ALA A 24 -11.55 -38.63 37.54
C ALA A 24 -10.28 -37.81 37.26
N GLU A 25 -9.50 -38.23 36.25
CA GLU A 25 -8.31 -37.47 35.81
C GLU A 25 -8.66 -36.10 35.27
N ALA A 26 -9.73 -35.98 34.46
CA ALA A 26 -10.19 -34.72 33.93
C ALA A 26 -10.61 -33.76 35.05
N LEU A 27 -11.37 -34.26 36.03
CA LEU A 27 -11.76 -33.48 37.18
C LEU A 27 -10.55 -33.02 38.02
N ALA A 28 -9.59 -33.94 38.24
CA ALA A 28 -8.35 -33.61 38.96
C ALA A 28 -7.54 -32.52 38.27
N ARG A 29 -7.44 -32.58 36.91
CA ARG A 29 -6.77 -31.54 36.11
C ARG A 29 -7.49 -30.20 36.23
N GLU A 30 -8.82 -30.19 36.20
CA GLU A 30 -9.59 -28.97 36.33
C GLU A 30 -9.41 -28.31 37.69
N LEU A 31 -9.48 -29.13 38.77
CA LEU A 31 -9.25 -28.67 40.14
C LEU A 31 -7.83 -28.12 40.33
N ALA A 32 -6.83 -28.78 39.75
CA ALA A 32 -5.43 -28.35 39.77
C ALA A 32 -5.25 -27.00 39.05
N ALA A 33 -5.89 -26.83 37.87
CA ALA A 33 -5.85 -25.60 37.12
C ALA A 33 -6.53 -24.44 37.87
N ARG A 34 -7.68 -24.67 38.52
CA ARG A 34 -8.36 -23.67 39.35
C ARG A 34 -7.48 -23.26 40.53
N ALA A 35 -6.90 -24.22 41.24
CA ALA A 35 -5.99 -23.96 42.36
C ALA A 35 -4.73 -23.19 41.92
N ALA A 36 -4.18 -23.49 40.74
CA ALA A 36 -3.06 -22.75 40.17
C ALA A 36 -3.43 -21.28 39.83
N ALA A 37 -4.62 -21.07 39.26
CA ALA A 37 -5.11 -19.73 38.96
C ALA A 37 -5.39 -18.90 40.22
N GLU A 38 -5.93 -19.53 41.26
CA GLU A 38 -6.14 -18.86 42.56
C GLU A 38 -4.80 -18.48 43.22
N ARG A 39 -3.81 -19.37 43.19
CA ARG A 39 -2.46 -19.06 43.69
C ARG A 39 -1.82 -17.91 42.90
N ALA A 40 -1.97 -17.89 41.59
CA ALA A 40 -1.43 -16.80 40.76
C ALA A 40 -2.08 -15.45 41.10
N ARG A 41 -3.42 -15.43 41.36
CA ARG A 41 -4.13 -14.22 41.81
C ARG A 41 -3.69 -13.80 43.22
N ALA A 42 -3.53 -14.76 44.11
CA ALA A 42 -3.06 -14.50 45.48
C ALA A 42 -1.61 -13.97 45.50
N LEU A 43 -0.73 -14.45 44.65
CA LEU A 43 0.63 -13.92 44.51
C LEU A 43 0.63 -12.44 44.09
N PHE A 44 -0.23 -12.05 43.16
CA PHE A 44 -0.35 -10.66 42.76
C PHE A 44 -0.80 -9.76 43.92
N SER A 45 -1.88 -10.12 44.59
CA SER A 45 -2.39 -9.36 45.74
C SER A 45 -1.39 -9.29 46.90
N HIS A 46 -0.61 -10.34 47.10
CA HIS A 46 0.42 -10.40 48.17
C HIS A 46 1.64 -9.55 47.82
N SER A 47 2.02 -9.48 46.54
CA SER A 47 3.16 -8.69 46.05
C SER A 47 2.86 -7.19 45.98
N VAL A 48 1.62 -6.81 45.70
CA VAL A 48 1.23 -5.40 45.58
C VAL A 48 0.80 -4.79 46.91
N GLY A 49 0.47 -5.63 47.92
CA GLY A 49 0.02 -5.17 49.24
C GLY A 49 -1.41 -4.58 49.23
N ALA A 50 -1.75 -3.84 50.28
CA ALA A 50 -3.05 -3.20 50.38
C ALA A 50 -3.14 -2.02 49.39
N VAL A 51 -3.88 -2.20 48.30
CA VAL A 51 -4.16 -1.13 47.30
C VAL A 51 -5.36 -0.33 47.76
N THR A 52 -5.17 0.98 47.92
CA THR A 52 -6.27 1.92 48.08
C THR A 52 -6.81 2.25 46.67
N PRO A 53 -8.09 1.97 46.38
CA PRO A 53 -8.67 2.39 45.11
C PRO A 53 -8.56 3.91 44.95
N LEU A 54 -8.09 4.35 43.79
CA LEU A 54 -8.14 5.77 43.46
C LEU A 54 -9.60 6.25 43.54
N PRO A 55 -9.86 7.40 44.15
CA PRO A 55 -11.20 7.96 44.12
C PRO A 55 -11.64 8.14 42.67
N PRO A 56 -12.94 7.92 42.36
CA PRO A 56 -13.43 8.12 40.99
C PRO A 56 -13.13 9.58 40.60
N LEU A 57 -12.21 9.71 39.70
CA LEU A 57 -11.93 11.00 39.06
C LEU A 57 -13.15 11.35 38.21
N ASN A 58 -14.00 12.22 38.74
CA ASN A 58 -15.14 12.81 38.04
C ASN A 58 -14.62 13.80 36.96
N LEU A 59 -13.58 13.42 36.26
CA LEU A 59 -13.11 14.16 35.07
C LEU A 59 -14.06 13.81 33.95
N ALA A 60 -14.80 14.81 33.48
CA ALA A 60 -15.50 14.73 32.21
C ALA A 60 -14.48 14.29 31.17
N GLN A 61 -14.60 13.09 30.67
CA GLN A 61 -13.83 12.66 29.50
C GLN A 61 -14.31 13.53 28.33
N PRO A 62 -13.47 14.42 27.78
CA PRO A 62 -13.87 15.14 26.60
C PRO A 62 -14.16 14.10 25.51
N GLU A 63 -15.41 14.02 25.06
CA GLU A 63 -15.75 13.26 23.88
C GLU A 63 -15.04 13.91 22.70
N LEU A 64 -13.86 13.39 22.37
CA LEU A 64 -13.18 13.79 21.15
C LEU A 64 -14.11 13.46 19.97
N PRO A 65 -14.36 14.43 19.09
CA PRO A 65 -15.18 14.17 17.91
C PRO A 65 -14.61 12.96 17.17
N ARG A 66 -15.47 12.03 16.82
CA ARG A 66 -15.05 10.84 16.06
C ARG A 66 -14.39 11.31 14.79
N PRO A 67 -13.19 10.79 14.44
CA PRO A 67 -12.55 11.14 13.18
C PRO A 67 -13.53 10.88 12.03
N ALA A 68 -13.53 11.76 11.04
CA ALA A 68 -14.37 11.59 9.87
C ALA A 68 -14.10 10.22 9.22
N PRO A 69 -15.14 9.52 8.73
CA PRO A 69 -14.96 8.22 8.09
C PRO A 69 -14.09 8.37 6.86
N GLU A 70 -12.91 7.77 6.88
CA GLU A 70 -12.02 7.71 5.72
C GLU A 70 -12.51 6.62 4.77
N PRO A 71 -12.78 6.92 3.49
CA PRO A 71 -13.24 5.94 2.51
C PRO A 71 -12.08 5.06 2.02
N ARG A 72 -11.44 4.30 2.90
CA ARG A 72 -10.26 3.48 2.60
C ARG A 72 -10.49 2.49 1.46
N GLN A 73 -11.66 1.83 1.43
CA GLN A 73 -11.98 0.89 0.36
C GLN A 73 -12.04 1.60 -0.98
N ARG A 74 -12.72 2.74 -1.06
CA ARG A 74 -12.77 3.54 -2.28
C ARG A 74 -11.39 3.97 -2.76
N GLN A 75 -10.49 4.36 -1.83
CA GLN A 75 -9.11 4.71 -2.18
C GLN A 75 -8.32 3.52 -2.73
N LEU A 76 -8.52 2.33 -2.17
CA LEU A 76 -7.92 1.09 -2.67
C LEU A 76 -8.46 0.71 -4.04
N ASP A 77 -9.76 0.83 -4.26
CA ASP A 77 -10.41 0.54 -5.53
C ASP A 77 -9.98 1.54 -6.62
N GLU A 78 -9.90 2.83 -6.29
CA GLU A 78 -9.37 3.86 -7.19
C GLU A 78 -7.90 3.60 -7.55
N ALA A 79 -7.08 3.18 -6.57
CA ALA A 79 -5.69 2.82 -6.80
C ALA A 79 -5.55 1.55 -7.65
N ALA A 80 -6.42 0.55 -7.46
CA ALA A 80 -6.46 -0.66 -8.27
C ALA A 80 -6.89 -0.36 -9.71
N ALA A 81 -7.94 0.43 -9.89
CA ALA A 81 -8.42 0.85 -11.22
C ALA A 81 -7.34 1.64 -12.00
N LEU A 82 -6.58 2.50 -11.33
CA LEU A 82 -5.47 3.22 -11.96
C LEU A 82 -4.31 2.29 -12.35
N ARG A 83 -4.02 1.26 -11.55
CA ARG A 83 -3.01 0.26 -11.91
C ARG A 83 -3.41 -0.53 -13.15
N GLU A 84 -4.68 -0.87 -13.26
CA GLU A 84 -5.25 -1.59 -14.40
C GLU A 84 -5.29 -0.72 -15.66
N ALA A 85 -5.62 0.56 -15.51
CA ALA A 85 -5.66 1.53 -16.62
C ALA A 85 -4.26 1.82 -17.21
N TRP A 86 -3.20 1.68 -16.43
CA TRP A 86 -1.82 1.90 -16.90
C TRP A 86 -1.22 0.59 -17.41
N SER A 87 -1.66 0.17 -18.60
CA SER A 87 -1.15 -1.01 -19.26
C SER A 87 0.19 -0.72 -19.97
N ASP A 88 1.12 -1.68 -19.89
CA ASP A 88 2.35 -1.66 -20.69
C ASP A 88 2.10 -2.04 -22.17
N GLU A 89 0.89 -2.52 -22.48
CA GLU A 89 0.52 -3.07 -23.81
C GLU A 89 -0.09 -2.03 -24.74
N VAL A 90 -0.46 -0.85 -24.23
CA VAL A 90 -1.00 0.21 -25.08
C VAL A 90 0.11 0.73 -26.00
N ASP A 91 -0.12 0.66 -27.30
CA ASP A 91 0.76 1.26 -28.31
C ASP A 91 0.68 2.79 -28.23
N VAL A 92 1.60 3.35 -27.46
CA VAL A 92 1.74 4.81 -27.27
C VAL A 92 2.65 5.42 -28.34
N GLU A 93 3.34 4.61 -29.16
CA GLU A 93 4.22 5.13 -30.20
C GLU A 93 3.47 5.98 -31.23
N SER A 94 2.20 5.63 -31.49
CA SER A 94 1.32 6.44 -32.33
C SER A 94 0.90 7.77 -31.67
N LEU A 95 0.97 7.87 -30.34
CA LEU A 95 0.64 9.09 -29.59
C LEU A 95 1.86 9.97 -29.33
N LEU A 96 3.06 9.40 -29.38
CA LEU A 96 4.29 10.18 -29.28
C LEU A 96 4.48 10.97 -30.59
N LEU A 97 4.72 12.25 -30.48
CA LEU A 97 5.04 13.08 -31.62
C LEU A 97 6.30 12.54 -32.30
N THR A 98 6.36 12.67 -33.65
CA THR A 98 7.42 12.20 -34.56
C THR A 98 8.81 12.79 -34.30
N ASP A 99 9.21 12.94 -33.06
CA ASP A 99 10.37 13.61 -32.55
C ASP A 99 11.23 12.60 -31.79
N ASP A 100 11.43 11.42 -32.39
CA ASP A 100 12.13 10.26 -31.84
C ASP A 100 11.58 9.84 -30.43
N GLY A 101 10.27 10.04 -30.20
CA GLY A 101 9.65 9.74 -28.93
C GLY A 101 10.06 10.67 -27.77
N LEU A 102 10.60 11.85 -28.06
CA LEU A 102 11.10 12.78 -27.06
C LEU A 102 10.03 13.68 -26.44
N SER A 103 8.83 13.72 -27.02
CA SER A 103 7.73 14.55 -26.54
C SER A 103 6.36 13.95 -26.84
N PHE A 104 5.39 14.41 -26.07
CA PHE A 104 3.97 14.06 -26.17
C PHE A 104 3.12 15.29 -25.95
N ARG A 105 1.99 15.37 -26.64
CA ARG A 105 0.90 16.29 -26.33
C ARG A 105 -0.44 15.65 -26.65
N ARG A 106 -1.48 16.02 -25.93
CA ARG A 106 -2.84 15.63 -26.28
C ARG A 106 -3.28 16.29 -27.58
N PRO A 107 -4.21 15.70 -28.33
CA PRO A 107 -4.68 16.25 -29.61
C PRO A 107 -5.28 17.67 -29.51
N ASP A 108 -5.92 17.96 -28.39
CA ASP A 108 -6.54 19.25 -28.05
C ASP A 108 -5.54 20.33 -27.63
N VAL A 109 -4.26 19.94 -27.43
CA VAL A 109 -3.19 20.86 -27.00
C VAL A 109 -2.39 21.34 -28.19
N GLY A 110 -2.25 22.66 -28.34
CA GLY A 110 -1.53 23.27 -29.45
C GLY A 110 -0.03 22.90 -29.46
N PRO A 111 0.61 22.80 -30.65
CA PRO A 111 2.02 22.40 -30.80
C PRO A 111 2.99 23.35 -30.10
N SER A 112 2.63 24.61 -29.94
CA SER A 112 3.44 25.62 -29.26
C SER A 112 3.70 25.28 -27.80
N VAL A 113 2.85 24.45 -27.16
CA VAL A 113 2.99 24.04 -25.76
C VAL A 113 4.26 23.22 -25.56
N VAL A 114 4.53 22.26 -26.42
CA VAL A 114 5.76 21.45 -26.35
C VAL A 114 7.01 22.32 -26.53
N THR A 115 6.97 23.26 -27.48
CA THR A 115 8.08 24.20 -27.69
C THR A 115 8.32 25.08 -26.47
N LYS A 116 7.26 25.60 -25.87
CA LYS A 116 7.34 26.39 -24.64
C LYS A 116 7.86 25.56 -23.47
N LEU A 117 7.42 24.29 -23.36
CA LEU A 117 7.85 23.37 -22.32
C LEU A 117 9.36 23.11 -22.38
N ARG A 118 9.89 22.83 -23.60
CA ARG A 118 11.33 22.66 -23.86
C ARG A 118 12.16 23.90 -23.55
N ARG A 119 11.58 25.09 -23.75
CA ARG A 119 12.23 26.38 -23.45
C ARG A 119 12.14 26.78 -21.96
N GLY A 120 11.53 25.95 -21.11
CA GLY A 120 11.40 26.26 -19.69
C GLY A 120 10.42 27.39 -19.39
N HIS A 121 9.38 27.59 -20.22
CA HIS A 121 8.40 28.65 -20.02
C HIS A 121 7.65 28.53 -18.69
N TRP A 122 7.49 27.32 -18.19
CA TRP A 122 6.90 27.04 -16.88
C TRP A 122 7.98 26.65 -15.89
N SER A 123 7.97 27.25 -14.71
CA SER A 123 8.86 26.84 -13.61
C SER A 123 8.48 25.46 -13.11
N ILE A 124 9.47 24.62 -12.88
CA ILE A 124 9.29 23.29 -12.26
C ILE A 124 8.87 23.53 -10.81
N GLN A 125 7.70 23.02 -10.45
CA GLN A 125 7.10 23.22 -9.12
C GLN A 125 7.36 22.08 -8.16
N ASP A 126 7.54 20.86 -8.70
CA ASP A 126 7.87 19.67 -7.92
C ASP A 126 8.60 18.63 -8.80
N GLN A 127 9.20 17.63 -8.17
CA GLN A 127 9.93 16.60 -8.90
C GLN A 127 9.86 15.24 -8.22
N ILE A 128 9.93 14.19 -9.03
CA ILE A 128 10.07 12.81 -8.57
C ILE A 128 11.28 12.15 -9.23
N ASP A 129 11.97 11.33 -8.46
CA ASP A 129 13.07 10.53 -8.95
C ASP A 129 12.72 9.04 -8.89
N LEU A 130 12.68 8.42 -10.06
CA LEU A 130 12.33 7.01 -10.26
C LEU A 130 13.57 6.15 -10.57
N HIS A 131 14.77 6.75 -10.65
CA HIS A 131 15.97 6.00 -10.99
C HIS A 131 16.26 4.92 -9.94
N GLY A 132 16.68 3.74 -10.39
CA GLY A 132 16.97 2.63 -9.50
C GLY A 132 15.76 1.86 -8.97
N LEU A 133 14.55 2.37 -9.15
CA LEU A 133 13.32 1.66 -8.77
C LEU A 133 13.02 0.52 -9.74
N ARG A 134 12.36 -0.52 -9.24
CA ARG A 134 11.77 -1.57 -10.06
C ARG A 134 10.52 -1.03 -10.78
N ARG A 135 10.14 -1.70 -11.85
CA ARG A 135 9.01 -1.30 -12.71
C ARG A 135 7.73 -0.99 -11.94
N GLU A 136 7.31 -1.90 -11.08
CA GLU A 136 6.06 -1.74 -10.32
C GLU A 136 6.16 -0.60 -9.29
N GLU A 137 7.27 -0.52 -8.57
CA GLU A 137 7.55 0.54 -7.61
C GLU A 137 7.55 1.92 -8.29
N ALA A 138 8.20 2.03 -9.46
CA ALA A 138 8.26 3.27 -10.22
C ALA A 138 6.86 3.70 -10.72
N ARG A 139 6.04 2.74 -11.17
CA ARG A 139 4.66 3.00 -11.59
C ARG A 139 3.79 3.51 -10.45
N ASP A 140 3.83 2.82 -9.30
CA ASP A 140 3.06 3.19 -8.12
C ASP A 140 3.49 4.56 -7.57
N ALA A 141 4.80 4.82 -7.51
CA ALA A 141 5.37 6.09 -7.07
C ALA A 141 4.95 7.25 -8.01
N LEU A 142 5.04 7.05 -9.33
CA LEU A 142 4.64 8.06 -10.31
C LEU A 142 3.14 8.36 -10.21
N SER A 143 2.30 7.33 -10.09
CA SER A 143 0.85 7.48 -9.96
C SER A 143 0.47 8.27 -8.70
N ALA A 144 1.08 7.93 -7.57
CA ALA A 144 0.86 8.65 -6.31
C ALA A 144 1.30 10.11 -6.40
N PHE A 145 2.45 10.36 -7.01
CA PHE A 145 3.01 11.68 -7.20
C PHE A 145 2.11 12.58 -8.08
N LEU A 146 1.65 12.09 -9.22
CA LEU A 146 0.77 12.86 -10.12
C LEU A 146 -0.54 13.26 -9.43
N ARG A 147 -1.16 12.33 -8.70
CA ARG A 147 -2.38 12.60 -7.92
C ARG A 147 -2.15 13.64 -6.83
N ASP A 148 -1.03 13.57 -6.14
CA ASP A 148 -0.69 14.55 -5.11
C ASP A 148 -0.46 15.94 -5.70
N CYS A 149 0.35 16.03 -6.76
CA CYS A 149 0.61 17.28 -7.46
C CYS A 149 -0.68 17.92 -7.97
N ARG A 150 -1.61 17.13 -8.52
CA ARG A 150 -2.91 17.63 -8.95
C ARG A 150 -3.74 18.17 -7.80
N ARG A 151 -3.81 17.45 -6.68
CA ARG A 151 -4.52 17.93 -5.47
C ARG A 151 -3.96 19.27 -4.95
N ARG A 152 -2.65 19.46 -5.09
CA ARG A 152 -1.94 20.69 -4.71
C ARG A 152 -2.02 21.80 -5.78
N GLY A 153 -2.66 21.54 -6.92
CA GLY A 153 -2.78 22.50 -8.01
C GLY A 153 -1.47 22.76 -8.78
N LEU A 154 -0.49 21.85 -8.68
CA LEU A 154 0.79 21.99 -9.38
C LEU A 154 0.61 21.64 -10.85
N ARG A 155 1.31 22.34 -11.74
CA ARG A 155 1.15 22.20 -13.18
C ARG A 155 2.39 21.73 -13.91
N CYS A 156 3.58 22.16 -13.51
CA CYS A 156 4.82 21.80 -14.19
C CYS A 156 5.70 21.01 -13.27
N LEU A 157 6.02 19.78 -13.69
CA LEU A 157 6.71 18.79 -12.87
C LEU A 157 7.94 18.25 -13.60
N ARG A 158 8.93 17.79 -12.84
CA ARG A 158 10.07 17.05 -13.37
C ARG A 158 9.99 15.59 -12.94
N VAL A 159 10.10 14.66 -13.90
CA VAL A 159 10.14 13.21 -13.65
C VAL A 159 11.49 12.68 -14.12
N VAL A 160 12.31 12.23 -13.18
CA VAL A 160 13.63 11.64 -13.46
C VAL A 160 13.49 10.13 -13.51
N HIS A 161 13.72 9.53 -14.68
CA HIS A 161 13.67 8.08 -14.90
C HIS A 161 15.07 7.45 -15.02
N GLY A 162 16.11 8.27 -15.07
CA GLY A 162 17.48 7.83 -15.22
C GLY A 162 17.89 7.57 -16.67
N LYS A 163 19.20 7.55 -16.89
CA LYS A 163 19.82 7.31 -18.23
C LYS A 163 20.09 5.83 -18.52
N GLY A 164 19.77 4.91 -17.57
CA GLY A 164 19.93 3.47 -17.77
C GLY A 164 21.35 2.96 -17.56
N HIS A 165 22.27 3.74 -16.99
CA HIS A 165 23.66 3.32 -16.78
C HIS A 165 23.81 2.11 -15.85
N GLY A 166 22.87 1.90 -14.93
CA GLY A 166 22.82 0.78 -13.99
C GLY A 166 21.98 -0.41 -14.45
N SER A 167 21.36 -0.35 -15.62
CA SER A 167 20.51 -1.43 -16.13
C SER A 167 21.31 -2.48 -16.89
N PRO A 168 20.91 -3.78 -16.86
CA PRO A 168 21.51 -4.80 -17.72
C PRO A 168 21.45 -4.36 -19.18
N GLY A 169 22.58 -4.42 -19.88
CA GLY A 169 22.68 -3.94 -21.27
C GLY A 169 22.70 -2.43 -21.45
N ARG A 170 22.80 -1.65 -20.37
CA ARG A 170 22.81 -0.17 -20.39
C ARG A 170 21.63 0.47 -21.10
N GLN A 171 20.49 -0.23 -21.14
CA GLN A 171 19.26 0.32 -21.73
C GLN A 171 18.39 0.99 -20.65
N PRO A 172 17.85 2.19 -20.90
CA PRO A 172 16.99 2.90 -19.96
C PRO A 172 15.58 2.29 -19.93
N VAL A 173 15.41 1.16 -19.24
CA VAL A 173 14.15 0.40 -19.14
C VAL A 173 12.97 1.28 -18.70
N LEU A 174 13.20 2.18 -17.74
CA LEU A 174 12.14 3.04 -17.23
C LEU A 174 11.75 4.18 -18.20
N LYS A 175 12.62 4.61 -19.11
CA LYS A 175 12.35 5.73 -20.03
C LYS A 175 11.06 5.49 -20.82
N GLY A 176 11.00 4.43 -21.60
CA GLY A 176 9.83 4.13 -22.45
C GLY A 176 8.58 3.83 -21.63
N LYS A 177 8.73 3.17 -20.46
CA LYS A 177 7.61 2.91 -19.57
C LYS A 177 7.04 4.16 -18.94
N THR A 178 7.89 5.05 -18.42
CA THR A 178 7.47 6.34 -17.86
C THR A 178 6.73 7.19 -18.90
N GLN A 179 7.21 7.22 -20.13
CA GLN A 179 6.54 7.93 -21.22
C GLN A 179 5.14 7.35 -21.49
N ARG A 180 5.01 6.03 -21.55
CA ARG A 180 3.71 5.35 -21.74
C ARG A 180 2.75 5.66 -20.60
N TRP A 181 3.18 5.54 -19.36
CA TRP A 181 2.34 5.83 -18.19
C TRP A 181 1.88 7.29 -18.14
N LEU A 182 2.79 8.22 -18.47
CA LEU A 182 2.45 9.65 -18.56
C LEU A 182 1.45 9.93 -19.68
N ALA A 183 1.60 9.32 -20.86
CA ALA A 183 0.68 9.52 -21.99
C ALA A 183 -0.72 8.94 -21.72
N GLN A 184 -0.81 7.87 -20.93
CA GLN A 184 -2.08 7.27 -20.50
C GLN A 184 -2.76 8.05 -19.36
N SER A 185 -2.01 8.83 -18.59
CA SER A 185 -2.56 9.60 -17.47
C SER A 185 -3.47 10.72 -17.96
N ALA A 186 -4.74 10.72 -17.52
CA ALA A 186 -5.71 11.77 -17.85
C ALA A 186 -5.27 13.17 -17.40
N GLU A 187 -4.41 13.24 -16.41
CA GLU A 187 -3.93 14.48 -15.80
C GLU A 187 -2.83 15.15 -16.61
N VAL A 188 -2.12 14.40 -17.45
CA VAL A 188 -1.01 14.87 -18.25
C VAL A 188 -1.51 15.40 -19.59
N ILE A 189 -1.21 16.66 -19.91
CA ILE A 189 -1.57 17.27 -21.19
C ILE A 189 -0.41 17.27 -22.19
N ALA A 190 0.83 17.38 -21.70
CA ALA A 190 2.03 17.32 -22.52
C ALA A 190 3.25 16.95 -21.68
N PHE A 191 4.25 16.36 -22.30
CA PHE A 191 5.59 16.26 -21.73
C PHE A 191 6.65 16.41 -22.84
N ALA A 192 7.85 16.76 -22.40
CA ALA A 192 9.02 16.83 -23.27
C ALA A 192 10.28 16.36 -22.52
N GLN A 193 11.28 15.89 -23.25
CA GLN A 193 12.58 15.61 -22.65
C GLN A 193 13.15 16.88 -22.03
N ALA A 194 13.70 16.75 -20.82
CA ALA A 194 14.31 17.84 -20.09
C ALA A 194 15.53 18.42 -20.84
N SER A 195 15.83 19.69 -20.57
CA SER A 195 17.08 20.31 -21.02
C SER A 195 18.30 19.69 -20.31
N GLY A 196 19.51 19.92 -20.84
CA GLY A 196 20.74 19.41 -20.23
C GLY A 196 20.85 19.68 -18.73
N PRO A 197 20.67 20.94 -18.27
CA PRO A 197 20.70 21.31 -16.87
C PRO A 197 19.62 20.63 -16.01
N ASP A 198 18.46 20.32 -16.61
CA ASP A 198 17.32 19.71 -15.91
C ASP A 198 17.33 18.17 -15.92
N GLY A 199 18.42 17.55 -16.39
CA GLY A 199 18.59 16.10 -16.43
C GLY A 199 18.72 15.48 -17.81
N GLY A 200 18.45 16.22 -18.88
CA GLY A 200 18.62 15.81 -20.27
C GLY A 200 17.85 14.55 -20.61
N ALA A 201 18.54 13.58 -21.25
CA ALA A 201 17.94 12.31 -21.67
C ALA A 201 17.47 11.40 -20.53
N GLY A 202 17.75 11.75 -19.26
CA GLY A 202 17.35 10.99 -18.09
C GLY A 202 16.09 11.53 -17.40
N ALA A 203 15.50 12.62 -17.89
CA ALA A 203 14.35 13.27 -17.27
C ALA A 203 13.33 13.80 -18.29
N LEU A 204 12.10 13.95 -17.85
CA LEU A 204 10.99 14.56 -18.58
C LEU A 204 10.45 15.75 -17.80
N ILE A 205 10.10 16.80 -18.51
CA ILE A 205 9.29 17.90 -17.98
C ILE A 205 7.85 17.63 -18.38
N VAL A 206 6.96 17.60 -17.40
CA VAL A 206 5.56 17.19 -17.55
C VAL A 206 4.65 18.37 -17.23
N LEU A 207 3.65 18.60 -18.06
CA LEU A 207 2.63 19.61 -17.84
C LEU A 207 1.29 18.94 -17.54
N LEU A 208 0.69 19.30 -16.42
CA LEU A 208 -0.62 18.79 -15.99
C LEU A 208 -1.75 19.71 -16.44
N THR A 209 -2.97 19.17 -16.48
CA THR A 209 -4.21 19.93 -16.65
C THR A 209 -4.30 21.02 -15.60
N GLY A 210 -4.81 22.19 -15.97
CA GLY A 210 -5.21 23.21 -14.97
C GLY A 210 -6.41 22.73 -14.17
N SER A 211 -6.48 23.16 -12.92
CA SER A 211 -7.68 23.03 -12.08
C SER A 211 -8.79 23.89 -12.68
#